data_491cc84632f2ab8f2bb6cb40c7d18573
#
_entry.id   491cc84632f2ab8f2bb6cb40c7d18573
#
_cell.length_a   1.000
_cell.length_b   1.000
_cell.length_c   1.000
_cell.angle_alpha   90.00
_cell.angle_beta   90.00
_cell.angle_gamma   90.00
#
_symmetry.space_group_name_H-M   'P 1'
#
loop_
_entity.id
_entity.type
_entity.pdbx_description
1 polymer ?
#
loop_
_entity_poly.entity_id
_entity_poly.type
_entity_poly.pdbx_seq_one_letter_code
_entity_poly.pdbx_strand_id
1 'polypeptide(L)'
;IFFGLFFKITPLVFVICFVCFFVHEWTAHHDVVVADNARKVTVWEQHIHSYLISIPFYVMTLLICRNWSAFLDTITFQWSGPFGFTLREEPLGSSHYLYYYAIFMFVAAILPYTEELIRCWRFQKKIERQN
;
A
#
# COMPACT_ATOMS: atom_id res chain seq x y z
N ILE A 1 -3.45 1.07 -4.16
CA ILE A 1 -4.73 1.82 -4.20
C ILE A 1 -4.75 2.76 -5.40
N PHE A 2 -3.78 3.68 -5.59
CA PHE A 2 -3.74 4.64 -6.71
C PHE A 2 -3.87 3.98 -8.08
N PHE A 3 -3.15 2.89 -8.34
CA PHE A 3 -3.25 2.16 -9.61
C PHE A 3 -4.68 1.68 -9.89
N GLY A 4 -5.38 1.13 -8.88
CA GLY A 4 -6.75 0.65 -9.05
C GLY A 4 -7.79 1.76 -9.25
N LEU A 5 -7.50 2.99 -8.84
CA LEU A 5 -8.40 4.13 -8.98
C LEU A 5 -8.32 4.74 -10.40
N PHE A 6 -7.13 4.90 -10.94
CA PHE A 6 -6.89 5.65 -12.18
C PHE A 6 -6.68 4.77 -13.41
N PHE A 7 -6.23 3.54 -13.23
CA PHE A 7 -5.93 2.64 -14.34
C PHE A 7 -6.96 1.52 -14.49
N LYS A 8 -7.18 1.06 -15.73
CA LYS A 8 -7.88 -0.20 -15.99
C LYS A 8 -7.06 -1.32 -15.37
N ILE A 9 -7.73 -2.25 -14.70
CA ILE A 9 -7.06 -3.39 -14.07
C ILE A 9 -6.71 -4.39 -15.17
N THR A 10 -5.50 -4.28 -15.67
CA THR A 10 -4.89 -5.22 -16.61
C THR A 10 -4.11 -6.29 -15.84
N PRO A 11 -3.76 -7.45 -16.46
CA PRO A 11 -2.89 -8.44 -15.82
C PRO A 11 -1.57 -7.87 -15.33
N LEU A 12 -0.98 -6.91 -16.06
CA LEU A 12 0.22 -6.20 -15.61
C LEU A 12 0.00 -5.43 -14.31
N VAL A 13 -1.12 -4.70 -14.20
CA VAL A 13 -1.47 -3.95 -12.98
C VAL A 13 -1.68 -4.91 -11.81
N PHE A 14 -2.30 -6.09 -12.06
CA PHE A 14 -2.41 -7.14 -11.04
C PHE A 14 -1.06 -7.63 -10.54
N VAL A 15 -0.14 -7.95 -11.45
CA VAL A 15 1.22 -8.40 -11.08
C VAL A 15 1.91 -7.34 -10.21
N ILE A 16 1.83 -6.07 -10.60
CA ILE A 16 2.41 -4.97 -9.81
C ILE A 16 1.75 -4.88 -8.43
N CYS A 17 0.42 -4.98 -8.36
CA CYS A 17 -0.30 -4.96 -7.07
C CYS A 17 0.12 -6.14 -6.18
N PHE A 18 0.29 -7.34 -6.73
CA PHE A 18 0.79 -8.50 -5.99
C PHE A 18 2.22 -8.28 -5.47
N VAL A 19 3.12 -7.81 -6.31
CA VAL A 19 4.50 -7.51 -5.89
C VAL A 19 4.50 -6.47 -4.78
N CYS A 20 3.77 -5.37 -4.94
CA CYS A 20 3.65 -4.36 -3.89
C CYS A 20 3.04 -4.91 -2.59
N PHE A 21 2.05 -5.80 -2.70
CA PHE A 21 1.45 -6.48 -1.55
C PHE A 21 2.49 -7.32 -0.80
N PHE A 22 3.22 -8.18 -1.49
CA PHE A 22 4.24 -9.03 -0.86
C PHE A 22 5.39 -8.21 -0.25
N VAL A 23 5.83 -7.16 -0.92
CA VAL A 23 6.86 -6.25 -0.39
C VAL A 23 6.34 -5.56 0.87
N HIS A 24 5.08 -5.12 0.89
CA HIS A 24 4.46 -4.51 2.07
C HIS A 24 4.40 -5.48 3.24
N GLU A 25 3.88 -6.71 3.01
CA GLU A 25 3.80 -7.74 4.04
C GLU A 25 5.18 -8.12 4.62
N TRP A 26 6.17 -8.28 3.74
CA TRP A 26 7.55 -8.54 4.14
C TRP A 26 8.11 -7.40 5.01
N THR A 27 7.92 -6.17 4.59
CA THR A 27 8.40 -4.99 5.32
C THR A 27 7.71 -4.85 6.67
N ALA A 28 6.39 -5.02 6.71
CA ALA A 28 5.61 -4.96 7.94
C ALA A 28 6.03 -6.06 8.95
N HIS A 29 6.26 -7.28 8.46
CA HIS A 29 6.75 -8.38 9.30
C HIS A 29 8.15 -8.06 9.86
N HIS A 30 9.05 -7.58 9.01
CA HIS A 30 10.42 -7.24 9.43
C HIS A 30 10.42 -6.11 10.46
N ASP A 31 9.57 -5.09 10.29
CA ASP A 31 9.44 -3.97 11.23
C ASP A 31 9.00 -4.44 12.63
N VAL A 32 8.02 -5.34 12.70
CA VAL A 32 7.57 -5.93 13.97
C VAL A 32 8.71 -6.71 14.64
N VAL A 33 9.44 -7.54 13.90
CA VAL A 33 10.57 -8.32 14.45
C VAL A 33 11.66 -7.41 14.99
N VAL A 34 12.00 -6.33 14.29
CA VAL A 34 13.02 -5.36 14.74
C VAL A 34 12.52 -4.61 15.98
N ALA A 35 11.26 -4.19 16.00
CA ALA A 35 10.68 -3.48 17.13
C ALA A 35 10.64 -4.36 18.40
N ASP A 36 10.24 -5.62 18.28
CA ASP A 36 10.13 -6.57 19.41
C ASP A 36 11.51 -6.87 20.02
N ASN A 37 12.55 -6.95 19.20
CA ASN A 37 13.92 -7.14 19.67
C ASN A 37 14.52 -5.87 20.32
N ALA A 38 14.08 -4.68 19.94
CA ALA A 38 14.65 -3.42 20.38
C ALA A 38 13.98 -2.86 21.65
N ARG A 39 12.68 -3.12 21.83
CA ARG A 39 11.88 -2.55 22.93
C ARG A 39 10.60 -3.35 23.16
N LYS A 40 10.04 -3.20 24.35
CA LYS A 40 8.71 -3.75 24.64
C LYS A 40 7.65 -3.06 23.79
N VAL A 41 7.00 -3.83 22.90
CA VAL A 41 5.91 -3.34 22.07
C VAL A 41 4.64 -3.24 22.91
N THR A 42 3.95 -2.10 22.87
CA THR A 42 2.71 -1.91 23.62
C THR A 42 1.53 -2.61 22.94
N VAL A 43 0.49 -2.95 23.73
CA VAL A 43 -0.75 -3.56 23.19
C VAL A 43 -1.41 -2.69 22.12
N TRP A 44 -1.39 -1.37 22.29
CA TRP A 44 -1.91 -0.42 21.29
C TRP A 44 -1.13 -0.46 19.98
N GLU A 45 0.17 -0.55 20.06
CA GLU A 45 1.04 -0.64 18.89
C GLU A 45 0.81 -1.95 18.13
N GLN A 46 0.70 -3.07 18.83
CA GLN A 46 0.32 -4.35 18.22
C GLN A 46 -1.05 -4.28 17.54
N HIS A 47 -2.01 -3.57 18.13
CA HIS A 47 -3.34 -3.41 17.55
C HIS A 47 -3.31 -2.60 16.26
N ILE A 48 -2.56 -1.50 16.23
CA ILE A 48 -2.36 -0.69 15.02
C ILE A 48 -1.65 -1.51 13.94
N HIS A 49 -0.60 -2.25 14.27
CA HIS A 49 0.10 -3.12 13.32
C HIS A 49 -0.81 -4.19 12.72
N SER A 50 -1.70 -4.78 13.52
CA SER A 50 -2.65 -5.78 13.00
C SER A 50 -3.60 -5.19 11.96
N TYR A 51 -4.05 -3.94 12.11
CA TYR A 51 -4.83 -3.24 11.10
C TYR A 51 -4.01 -2.93 9.85
N LEU A 52 -2.78 -2.47 10.00
CA LEU A 52 -1.90 -2.15 8.87
C LEU A 52 -1.60 -3.38 8.00
N ILE A 53 -1.47 -4.56 8.60
CA ILE A 53 -1.31 -5.83 7.90
C ILE A 53 -2.63 -6.28 7.25
N SER A 54 -3.76 -6.11 7.93
CA SER A 54 -5.04 -6.61 7.43
C SER A 54 -5.61 -5.80 6.27
N ILE A 55 -5.43 -4.48 6.26
CA ILE A 55 -6.01 -3.59 5.23
C ILE A 55 -5.54 -3.93 3.81
N PRO A 56 -4.25 -4.11 3.52
CA PRO A 56 -3.80 -4.49 2.18
C PRO A 56 -4.38 -5.82 1.71
N PHE A 57 -4.54 -6.78 2.62
CA PHE A 57 -5.16 -8.07 2.33
C PHE A 57 -6.63 -7.92 1.90
N TYR A 58 -7.42 -7.12 2.63
CA TYR A 58 -8.82 -6.83 2.26
C TYR A 58 -8.91 -6.10 0.93
N VAL A 59 -8.05 -5.10 0.71
CA VAL A 59 -8.02 -4.36 -0.56
C VAL A 59 -7.68 -5.30 -1.72
N MET A 60 -6.70 -6.19 -1.57
CA MET A 60 -6.33 -7.17 -2.60
C MET A 60 -7.48 -8.14 -2.88
N THR A 61 -8.15 -8.66 -1.84
CA THR A 61 -9.29 -9.54 -1.98
C THR A 61 -10.43 -8.86 -2.76
N LEU A 62 -10.76 -7.62 -2.42
CA LEU A 62 -11.79 -6.86 -3.13
C LEU A 62 -11.39 -6.58 -4.59
N LEU A 63 -10.12 -6.30 -4.84
CA LEU A 63 -9.59 -6.10 -6.19
C LEU A 63 -9.77 -7.36 -7.04
N ILE A 64 -9.43 -8.52 -6.49
CA ILE A 64 -9.60 -9.84 -7.14
C ILE A 64 -11.09 -10.10 -7.41
N CYS A 65 -11.95 -9.95 -6.41
CA CYS A 65 -13.38 -10.21 -6.56
C CYS A 65 -14.02 -9.32 -7.64
N ARG A 66 -13.62 -8.04 -7.68
CA ARG A 66 -14.16 -7.09 -8.64
C ARG A 66 -13.66 -7.33 -10.08
N ASN A 67 -12.46 -7.86 -10.24
CA ASN A 67 -11.80 -8.03 -11.54
C ASN A 67 -11.41 -9.51 -11.76
N TRP A 68 -12.35 -10.41 -11.51
CA TRP A 68 -12.12 -11.85 -11.51
C TRP A 68 -11.56 -12.38 -12.84
N SER A 69 -12.05 -11.87 -13.98
CA SER A 69 -11.54 -12.24 -15.29
C SER A 69 -10.06 -11.87 -15.47
N ALA A 70 -9.69 -10.63 -15.15
CA ALA A 70 -8.32 -10.18 -15.25
C ALA A 70 -7.38 -10.92 -14.27
N PHE A 71 -7.88 -11.34 -13.13
CA PHE A 71 -7.17 -12.18 -12.18
C PHE A 71 -6.92 -13.59 -12.76
N LEU A 72 -7.93 -14.22 -13.37
CA LEU A 72 -7.77 -15.51 -14.06
C LEU A 72 -6.78 -15.41 -15.21
N ASP A 73 -6.88 -14.39 -16.05
CA ASP A 73 -5.94 -14.14 -17.16
C ASP A 73 -4.50 -13.99 -16.66
N THR A 74 -4.34 -13.39 -15.46
CA THR A 74 -3.03 -13.25 -14.82
C THR A 74 -2.46 -14.60 -14.38
N ILE A 75 -3.27 -15.45 -13.74
CA ILE A 75 -2.82 -16.77 -13.22
C ILE A 75 -2.62 -17.77 -14.37
N THR A 76 -3.49 -17.74 -15.38
CA THR A 76 -3.41 -18.67 -16.51
C THR A 76 -2.38 -18.25 -17.55
N PHE A 77 -1.71 -17.11 -17.36
CA PHE A 77 -0.79 -16.51 -18.33
C PHE A 77 -1.41 -16.30 -19.73
N GLN A 78 -2.73 -16.21 -19.79
CA GLN A 78 -3.46 -15.91 -21.02
C GLN A 78 -3.59 -14.40 -21.20
N TRP A 79 -2.48 -13.77 -21.52
CA TRP A 79 -2.40 -12.31 -21.64
C TRP A 79 -2.89 -11.87 -23.03
N SER A 80 -4.13 -12.17 -23.35
CA SER A 80 -4.77 -11.82 -24.64
C SER A 80 -5.29 -10.38 -24.70
N GLY A 81 -5.22 -9.63 -23.59
CA GLY A 81 -5.65 -8.22 -23.49
C GLY A 81 -4.54 -7.20 -23.69
N PRO A 82 -4.87 -5.89 -23.68
CA PRO A 82 -3.90 -4.82 -23.79
C PRO A 82 -2.89 -4.90 -22.64
N PHE A 83 -1.65 -5.22 -22.99
CA PHE A 83 -0.53 -5.25 -22.07
C PHE A 83 -0.02 -3.83 -21.89
N GLY A 84 -0.50 -3.11 -20.89
CA GLY A 84 -0.06 -1.75 -20.63
C GLY A 84 -0.87 -1.00 -19.59
N PHE A 85 -0.37 0.17 -19.24
CA PHE A 85 -1.09 1.11 -18.38
C PHE A 85 -2.11 1.87 -19.22
N THR A 86 -3.36 1.43 -19.21
CA THR A 86 -4.47 2.17 -19.81
C THR A 86 -5.21 2.94 -18.74
N LEU A 87 -5.30 4.24 -18.91
CA LEU A 87 -6.15 5.06 -18.05
C LEU A 87 -7.60 4.62 -18.20
N ARG A 88 -8.34 4.66 -17.10
CA ARG A 88 -9.75 4.34 -17.09
C ARG A 88 -10.52 5.47 -17.77
N GLU A 89 -11.33 5.15 -18.76
CA GLU A 89 -12.16 6.11 -19.51
C GLU A 89 -13.31 6.64 -18.65
N GLU A 90 -13.85 5.78 -17.78
CA GLU A 90 -14.90 6.16 -16.84
C GLU A 90 -14.35 6.19 -15.42
N PRO A 91 -14.42 7.33 -14.71
CA PRO A 91 -14.01 7.42 -13.33
C PRO A 91 -14.92 6.57 -12.44
N LEU A 92 -14.35 5.96 -11.39
CA LEU A 92 -15.12 5.25 -10.35
C LEU A 92 -15.89 6.27 -9.51
N GLY A 93 -17.10 6.64 -9.95
CA GLY A 93 -17.92 7.65 -9.30
C GLY A 93 -17.69 9.07 -9.83
N SER A 94 -18.16 10.08 -9.10
CA SER A 94 -17.92 11.48 -9.46
C SER A 94 -16.43 11.79 -9.49
N SER A 95 -15.94 12.39 -10.58
CA SER A 95 -14.51 12.73 -10.74
C SER A 95 -14.00 13.61 -9.58
N HIS A 96 -14.85 14.52 -9.09
CA HIS A 96 -14.51 15.37 -7.95
C HIS A 96 -14.30 14.58 -6.66
N TYR A 97 -15.14 13.59 -6.36
CA TYR A 97 -14.99 12.74 -5.18
C TYR A 97 -13.67 11.96 -5.24
N LEU A 98 -13.33 11.41 -6.39
CA LEU A 98 -12.10 10.63 -6.58
C LEU A 98 -10.85 11.49 -6.34
N TYR A 99 -10.84 12.72 -6.84
CA TYR A 99 -9.74 13.67 -6.60
C TYR A 99 -9.59 14.02 -5.14
N TYR A 100 -10.67 14.39 -4.45
CA TYR A 100 -10.63 14.71 -3.02
C TYR A 100 -10.20 13.51 -2.19
N TYR A 101 -10.69 12.32 -2.51
CA TYR A 101 -10.30 11.08 -1.85
C TYR A 101 -8.81 10.78 -2.05
N ALA A 102 -8.29 10.91 -3.27
CA ALA A 102 -6.90 10.70 -3.59
C ALA A 102 -5.98 11.69 -2.84
N ILE A 103 -6.35 12.98 -2.83
CA ILE A 103 -5.63 14.02 -2.08
C ILE A 103 -5.67 13.72 -0.59
N PHE A 104 -6.83 13.38 -0.04
CA PHE A 104 -6.96 13.05 1.37
C PHE A 104 -6.07 11.86 1.76
N MET A 105 -6.11 10.77 0.99
CA MET A 105 -5.28 9.59 1.24
C MET A 105 -3.79 9.88 1.10
N PHE A 106 -3.41 10.70 0.12
CA PHE A 106 -2.03 11.12 -0.07
C PHE A 106 -1.52 11.92 1.14
N VAL A 107 -2.29 12.90 1.59
CA VAL A 107 -1.96 13.73 2.76
C VAL A 107 -1.94 12.88 4.03
N ALA A 108 -2.95 12.03 4.24
CA ALA A 108 -3.05 11.15 5.40
C ALA A 108 -1.91 10.11 5.48
N ALA A 109 -1.35 9.71 4.34
CA ALA A 109 -0.19 8.83 4.32
C ALA A 109 1.13 9.60 4.51
N ILE A 110 1.32 10.71 3.80
CA ILE A 110 2.59 11.45 3.81
C ILE A 110 2.86 12.15 5.14
N LEU A 111 1.83 12.73 5.78
CA LEU A 111 2.03 13.48 7.02
C LEU A 111 2.65 12.63 8.14
N PRO A 112 2.11 11.43 8.49
CA PRO A 112 2.70 10.59 9.53
C PRO A 112 4.12 10.12 9.18
N TYR A 113 4.35 9.71 7.93
CA TYR A 113 5.69 9.30 7.49
C TYR A 113 6.71 10.43 7.55
N THR A 114 6.32 11.65 7.19
CA THR A 114 7.20 12.82 7.27
C THR A 114 7.53 13.17 8.72
N GLU A 115 6.53 13.09 9.61
CA GLU A 115 6.73 13.31 11.04
C GLU A 115 7.72 12.30 11.63
N GLU A 116 7.53 11.01 11.35
CA GLU A 116 8.43 9.94 11.81
C GLU A 116 9.85 10.13 11.26
N LEU A 117 10.00 10.45 9.99
CA LEU A 117 11.31 10.69 9.37
C LEU A 117 12.05 11.87 10.03
N ILE A 118 11.34 12.97 10.31
CA ILE A 118 11.89 14.13 11.01
C ILE A 118 12.29 13.76 12.45
N ARG A 119 11.47 12.96 13.12
CA ARG A 119 11.74 12.48 14.49
C ARG A 119 12.99 11.61 14.54
N CYS A 120 13.12 10.63 13.64
CA CYS A 120 14.29 9.78 13.52
C CYS A 120 15.56 10.58 13.19
N TRP A 121 15.47 11.52 12.26
CA TRP A 121 16.59 12.38 11.90
C TRP A 121 17.07 13.28 13.04
N ARG A 122 16.13 13.87 13.81
CA ARG A 122 16.46 14.65 15.00
C ARG A 122 17.14 13.79 16.07
N PHE A 123 16.70 12.54 16.23
CA PHE A 123 17.27 11.61 17.18
C PHE A 123 18.71 11.22 16.81
N GLN A 124 18.97 10.90 15.54
CA GLN A 124 20.32 10.63 15.04
C GLN A 124 21.28 11.81 15.27
N LYS A 125 20.86 13.03 14.92
CA LYS A 125 21.67 14.22 15.17
C LYS A 125 21.96 14.47 16.64
N LYS A 126 21.09 14.03 17.55
CA LYS A 126 21.34 14.16 18.99
C LYS A 126 22.41 13.19 19.46
N ILE A 127 22.42 11.96 18.94
CA ILE A 127 23.46 10.95 19.26
C ILE A 127 24.83 11.38 18.73
N GLU A 128 24.90 11.88 17.49
CA GLU A 128 26.15 12.37 16.88
C GLU A 128 26.78 13.54 17.63
N ARG A 129 26.00 14.34 18.38
CA ARG A 129 26.51 15.45 19.18
C ARG A 129 26.99 15.03 20.58
N GLN A 130 26.67 13.81 21.01
CA GLN A 130 27.05 13.28 22.32
C GLN A 130 28.28 12.39 22.27
N ASN A 131 28.69 11.96 21.07
CA ASN A 131 29.95 11.27 20.77
C ASN A 131 31.01 12.26 20.27
#